data_a61457d7a7dc051e2183fe23f446e42d
#
_entry.id   a61457d7a7dc051e2183fe23f446e42d
#
_cell.length_a   1.000
_cell.length_b   1.000
_cell.length_c   1.000
_cell.angle_alpha   90.00
_cell.angle_beta   90.00
_cell.angle_gamma   90.00
#
_symmetry.space_group_name_H-M   'P 1'
#
loop_
_entity.id
_entity.type
_entity.pdbx_description
1 polymer ?
#
loop_
_entity_poly.entity_id
_entity_poly.type
_entity_poly.pdbx_seq_one_letter_code
_entity_poly.pdbx_strand_id
1 'polypeptide(L)'
;MRQTASYLAIPIFVVDPNGDLVYYNEPAEELLGQRYDEAGEMPLDEWSTAFLPMNENGDPLPPDDLPLVIALQERRPAYASFWITGYDQTRRHLSVVAFPLIGQNSRKLGAVAMFWQEAPR
;
A
#
# COMPACT_ATOMS: atom_id res chain seq x y z
N MET A 1 -22.25 -12.80 13.14
CA MET A 1 -21.19 -12.89 13.17
C MET A 1 -20.31 -11.99 12.55
N ARG A 2 -19.42 -11.60 13.17
CA ARG A 2 -18.56 -10.63 12.78
C ARG A 2 -17.58 -11.11 11.79
N GLN A 3 -17.53 -12.37 11.55
CA GLN A 3 -16.61 -12.85 10.57
C GLN A 3 -16.92 -12.41 9.19
N THR A 4 -18.17 -12.16 8.88
CA THR A 4 -18.54 -11.71 7.56
C THR A 4 -17.85 -10.40 7.23
N ALA A 5 -17.81 -9.48 8.18
CA ALA A 5 -17.13 -8.22 7.95
C ALA A 5 -15.64 -8.43 7.76
N SER A 6 -15.05 -9.38 8.48
CA SER A 6 -13.63 -9.64 8.35
C SER A 6 -13.28 -10.20 6.98
N TYR A 7 -14.13 -11.03 6.40
CA TYR A 7 -13.85 -11.56 5.10
C TYR A 7 -13.85 -10.50 4.05
N LEU A 8 -14.72 -9.50 4.19
CA LEU A 8 -14.88 -8.47 3.19
C LEU A 8 -13.92 -7.32 3.36
N ALA A 9 -13.22 -7.28 4.47
CA ALA A 9 -12.27 -6.20 4.72
C ALA A 9 -10.99 -6.47 3.95
N ILE A 10 -10.65 -5.57 3.06
CA ILE A 10 -9.46 -5.67 2.24
C ILE A 10 -8.47 -4.61 2.73
N PRO A 11 -7.19 -4.94 2.91
CA PRO A 11 -6.21 -3.93 3.29
C PRO A 11 -6.15 -2.81 2.26
N ILE A 12 -6.25 -1.58 2.71
CA ILE A 12 -6.13 -0.41 1.84
C ILE A 12 -5.17 0.61 2.43
N PHE A 13 -4.57 1.38 1.56
CA PHE A 13 -3.55 2.36 1.88
C PHE A 13 -3.87 3.58 1.02
N VAL A 14 -4.01 4.75 1.61
CA VAL A 14 -4.45 5.95 0.90
C VAL A 14 -3.41 7.03 1.02
N VAL A 15 -3.08 7.66 -0.09
CA VAL A 15 -2.14 8.80 -0.08
C VAL A 15 -2.84 10.01 -0.68
N ASP A 16 -2.41 11.19 -0.25
CA ASP A 16 -2.94 12.44 -0.76
C ASP A 16 -2.21 12.85 -2.05
N PRO A 17 -2.60 13.95 -2.69
CA PRO A 17 -1.97 14.34 -3.96
C PRO A 17 -0.47 14.62 -3.86
N ASN A 18 0.03 14.93 -2.68
CA ASN A 18 1.45 15.16 -2.48
C ASN A 18 2.23 13.87 -2.28
N GLY A 19 1.54 12.75 -2.15
CA GLY A 19 2.19 11.47 -1.92
C GLY A 19 2.31 11.09 -0.46
N ASP A 20 1.79 11.91 0.44
CA ASP A 20 1.85 11.58 1.87
C ASP A 20 0.81 10.53 2.19
N LEU A 21 1.21 9.53 2.96
CA LEU A 21 0.27 8.52 3.46
C LEU A 21 -0.63 9.16 4.47
N VAL A 22 -1.93 9.11 4.24
CA VAL A 22 -2.90 9.74 5.13
C VAL A 22 -3.80 8.74 5.84
N TYR A 23 -3.82 7.49 5.42
CA TYR A 23 -4.65 6.49 6.09
C TYR A 23 -4.33 5.08 5.61
N TYR A 24 -4.39 4.11 6.49
CA TYR A 24 -4.57 2.70 6.12
C TYR A 24 -5.50 2.07 7.14
N ASN A 25 -6.24 1.06 6.72
CA ASN A 25 -7.29 0.49 7.56
C ASN A 25 -6.76 -0.63 8.43
N GLU A 26 -7.62 -1.17 9.27
CA GLU A 26 -7.23 -2.19 10.23
C GLU A 26 -6.66 -3.45 9.57
N PRO A 27 -7.24 -4.01 8.49
CA PRO A 27 -6.59 -5.14 7.85
C PRO A 27 -5.18 -4.81 7.36
N ALA A 28 -4.94 -3.58 6.90
CA ALA A 28 -3.60 -3.17 6.51
C ALA A 28 -2.68 -3.11 7.71
N GLU A 29 -3.19 -2.68 8.86
CA GLU A 29 -2.39 -2.64 10.09
C GLU A 29 -1.83 -4.01 10.43
N GLU A 30 -2.59 -5.05 10.21
CA GLU A 30 -2.14 -6.41 10.52
C GLU A 30 -1.00 -6.82 9.59
N LEU A 31 -1.08 -6.49 8.31
CA LEU A 31 -0.04 -6.87 7.39
C LEU A 31 1.22 -6.02 7.55
N LEU A 32 1.05 -4.75 7.91
CA LEU A 32 2.19 -3.85 8.04
C LEU A 32 2.85 -3.95 9.41
N GLY A 33 2.14 -4.51 10.39
CA GLY A 33 2.71 -4.69 11.72
C GLY A 33 2.72 -3.44 12.57
N GLN A 34 1.91 -2.42 12.21
CA GLN A 34 1.83 -1.21 13.01
C GLN A 34 0.48 -0.55 12.79
N ARG A 35 -0.13 -0.05 13.85
CA ARG A 35 -1.41 0.63 13.78
C ARG A 35 -1.23 2.02 13.18
N TYR A 36 -2.22 2.46 12.41
CA TYR A 36 -2.14 3.77 11.78
C TYR A 36 -2.09 4.88 12.83
N ASP A 37 -2.86 4.78 13.90
CA ASP A 37 -2.87 5.82 14.92
C ASP A 37 -1.53 5.92 15.66
N GLU A 38 -0.67 4.91 15.54
CA GLU A 38 0.68 4.98 16.09
C GLU A 38 1.66 5.53 15.05
N ALA A 39 1.50 5.13 13.80
CA ALA A 39 2.42 5.56 12.75
C ALA A 39 2.16 6.99 12.31
N GLY A 40 0.88 7.36 12.21
CA GLY A 40 0.49 8.66 11.71
C GLY A 40 0.77 8.82 10.22
N GLU A 41 0.74 10.04 9.76
CA GLU A 41 1.01 10.35 8.37
C GLU A 41 2.48 10.18 8.08
N MET A 42 2.79 9.69 6.87
CA MET A 42 4.17 9.51 6.47
C MET A 42 4.36 10.08 5.08
N PRO A 43 5.46 10.81 4.85
CA PRO A 43 5.76 11.27 3.49
C PRO A 43 6.13 10.11 2.58
N LEU A 44 6.06 10.35 1.27
CA LEU A 44 6.29 9.30 0.28
C LEU A 44 7.65 8.63 0.45
N ASP A 45 8.70 9.40 0.69
CA ASP A 45 10.03 8.82 0.81
C ASP A 45 10.17 7.99 2.08
N GLU A 46 9.28 8.16 3.03
CA GLU A 46 9.30 7.34 4.23
C GLU A 46 8.52 6.04 4.01
N TRP A 47 7.25 6.11 3.59
CA TRP A 47 6.46 4.88 3.48
C TRP A 47 6.94 4.01 2.32
N SER A 48 7.50 4.59 1.28
CA SER A 48 7.94 3.79 0.14
C SER A 48 9.18 2.96 0.46
N THR A 49 9.86 3.25 1.55
CA THR A 49 11.02 2.47 1.97
C THR A 49 10.84 1.78 3.32
N ALA A 50 9.85 2.22 4.11
CA ALA A 50 9.69 1.71 5.48
C ALA A 50 9.43 0.21 5.52
N PHE A 51 8.77 -0.34 4.52
CA PHE A 51 8.40 -1.74 4.51
C PHE A 51 9.33 -2.58 3.66
N LEU A 52 10.47 -2.01 3.24
CA LEU A 52 11.56 -2.70 2.55
C LEU A 52 11.05 -3.53 1.37
N PRO A 53 10.37 -2.90 0.40
CA PRO A 53 9.83 -3.67 -0.72
C PRO A 53 10.94 -4.28 -1.56
N MET A 54 10.76 -5.56 -1.93
CA MET A 54 11.75 -6.30 -2.70
C MET A 54 11.05 -7.09 -3.80
N ASN A 55 11.76 -7.29 -4.91
CA ASN A 55 11.23 -8.08 -5.99
C ASN A 55 11.41 -9.57 -5.70
N GLU A 56 11.04 -10.41 -6.65
CA GLU A 56 11.10 -11.87 -6.46
C GLU A 56 12.51 -12.38 -6.27
N ASN A 57 13.49 -11.64 -6.73
CA ASN A 57 14.90 -12.03 -6.58
C ASN A 57 15.52 -11.52 -5.30
N GLY A 58 14.76 -10.77 -4.49
CA GLY A 58 15.28 -10.22 -3.25
C GLY A 58 15.97 -8.87 -3.40
N ASP A 59 15.91 -8.27 -4.58
CA ASP A 59 16.50 -6.94 -4.79
C ASP A 59 15.54 -5.87 -4.36
N PRO A 60 16.02 -4.77 -3.78
CA PRO A 60 15.12 -3.69 -3.39
C PRO A 60 14.38 -3.12 -4.59
N LEU A 61 13.11 -2.78 -4.38
CA LEU A 61 12.33 -2.11 -5.41
C LEU A 61 12.49 -0.61 -5.27
N PRO A 62 12.85 0.09 -6.34
CA PRO A 62 12.86 1.55 -6.28
C PRO A 62 11.44 2.07 -6.06
N PRO A 63 11.27 3.21 -5.41
CA PRO A 63 9.93 3.74 -5.18
C PRO A 63 9.13 3.92 -6.47
N ASP A 64 9.77 4.27 -7.57
CA ASP A 64 9.06 4.51 -8.83
C ASP A 64 8.45 3.24 -9.41
N ASP A 65 8.83 2.07 -8.92
CA ASP A 65 8.27 0.81 -9.38
C ASP A 65 7.09 0.34 -8.53
N LEU A 66 6.78 1.03 -7.44
CA LEU A 66 5.65 0.67 -6.60
C LEU A 66 4.34 1.08 -7.26
N PRO A 67 3.33 0.20 -7.24
CA PRO A 67 2.05 0.53 -7.90
C PRO A 67 1.43 1.83 -7.41
N LEU A 68 1.51 2.11 -6.12
CA LEU A 68 0.91 3.33 -5.58
C LEU A 68 1.60 4.57 -6.10
N VAL A 69 2.92 4.52 -6.23
CA VAL A 69 3.67 5.65 -6.77
C VAL A 69 3.34 5.84 -8.26
N ILE A 70 3.22 4.74 -9.00
CA ILE A 70 2.86 4.83 -10.41
C ILE A 70 1.46 5.42 -10.56
N ALA A 71 0.51 4.97 -9.76
CA ALA A 71 -0.86 5.51 -9.84
C ALA A 71 -0.89 6.98 -9.50
N LEU A 72 -0.11 7.39 -8.52
CA LEU A 72 -0.08 8.78 -8.10
C LEU A 72 0.56 9.68 -9.16
N GLN A 73 1.69 9.28 -9.70
CA GLN A 73 2.48 10.13 -10.58
C GLN A 73 2.07 10.04 -12.03
N GLU A 74 1.70 8.84 -12.48
CA GLU A 74 1.34 8.64 -13.88
C GLU A 74 -0.17 8.64 -14.11
N ARG A 75 -0.93 8.71 -13.05
CA ARG A 75 -2.39 8.83 -13.11
C ARG A 75 -3.03 7.68 -13.87
N ARG A 76 -2.55 6.47 -13.62
CA ARG A 76 -3.12 5.27 -14.21
C ARG A 76 -3.09 4.15 -13.20
N PRO A 77 -3.98 3.16 -13.32
CA PRO A 77 -3.92 2.01 -12.43
C PRO A 77 -2.62 1.25 -12.62
N ALA A 78 -2.17 0.60 -11.58
CA ALA A 78 -0.96 -0.22 -11.63
C ALA A 78 -1.12 -1.45 -10.76
N TYR A 79 -0.43 -2.49 -11.10
CA TYR A 79 -0.48 -3.76 -10.37
C TYR A 79 0.92 -4.34 -10.30
N ALA A 80 1.25 -4.93 -9.16
CA ALA A 80 2.51 -5.66 -9.03
C ALA A 80 2.43 -6.59 -7.83
N SER A 81 3.26 -7.61 -7.82
CA SER A 81 3.46 -8.48 -6.67
C SER A 81 4.88 -8.28 -6.19
N PHE A 82 5.06 -8.18 -4.89
CA PHE A 82 6.40 -8.00 -4.33
C PHE A 82 6.38 -8.38 -2.85
N TRP A 83 7.56 -8.45 -2.25
CA TRP A 83 7.71 -8.79 -0.84
C TRP A 83 7.87 -7.53 -0.02
N ILE A 84 7.31 -7.53 1.17
CA ILE A 84 7.57 -6.47 2.14
C ILE A 84 8.02 -7.11 3.44
N THR A 85 8.63 -6.29 4.30
CA THR A 85 8.93 -6.67 5.68
C THR A 85 8.20 -5.67 6.57
N GLY A 86 7.26 -6.15 7.35
CA GLY A 86 6.49 -5.27 8.23
C GLY A 86 7.31 -4.85 9.43
N TYR A 87 6.73 -3.97 10.24
CA TYR A 87 7.39 -3.52 11.47
C TYR A 87 7.56 -4.67 12.46
N ASP A 88 6.78 -5.74 12.31
CA ASP A 88 6.91 -6.93 13.14
C ASP A 88 8.01 -7.87 12.64
N GLN A 89 8.80 -7.44 11.65
CA GLN A 89 9.93 -8.19 11.08
C GLN A 89 9.48 -9.41 10.30
N THR A 90 8.21 -9.49 9.94
CA THR A 90 7.69 -10.62 9.17
C THR A 90 7.68 -10.25 7.70
N ARG A 91 8.23 -11.12 6.86
CA ARG A 91 8.21 -10.93 5.41
C ARG A 91 6.92 -11.50 4.86
N ARG A 92 6.29 -10.75 3.96
CA ARG A 92 5.04 -11.19 3.34
C ARG A 92 5.09 -10.89 1.85
N HIS A 93 4.54 -11.80 1.07
CA HIS A 93 4.43 -11.61 -0.36
C HIS A 93 3.04 -11.05 -0.65
N LEU A 94 3.00 -9.89 -1.26
CA LEU A 94 1.74 -9.18 -1.48
C LEU A 94 1.48 -8.99 -2.96
N SER A 95 0.20 -9.02 -3.32
CA SER A 95 -0.26 -8.50 -4.60
C SER A 95 -0.92 -7.17 -4.32
N VAL A 96 -0.61 -6.16 -5.11
CA VAL A 96 -1.05 -4.79 -4.88
C VAL A 96 -1.63 -4.24 -6.17
N VAL A 97 -2.83 -3.66 -6.10
CA VAL A 97 -3.40 -2.91 -7.20
C VAL A 97 -3.64 -1.49 -6.69
N ALA A 98 -3.24 -0.51 -7.47
CA ALA A 98 -3.38 0.89 -7.07
C ALA A 98 -4.13 1.67 -8.14
N PHE A 99 -4.89 2.66 -7.71
CA PHE A 99 -5.71 3.49 -8.59
C PHE A 99 -5.50 4.95 -8.25
N PRO A 100 -5.43 5.83 -9.26
CA PRO A 100 -5.47 7.25 -8.96
C PRO A 100 -6.89 7.65 -8.56
N LEU A 101 -7.02 8.59 -7.65
CA LEU A 101 -8.29 9.17 -7.27
C LEU A 101 -8.39 10.52 -7.97
N ILE A 102 -9.35 10.65 -8.87
CA ILE A 102 -9.50 11.85 -9.67
C ILE A 102 -10.90 12.40 -9.46
N GLY A 103 -10.97 13.64 -9.06
CA GLY A 103 -12.25 14.29 -8.83
C GLY A 103 -12.74 15.04 -10.05
N GLN A 104 -13.67 15.94 -9.84
CA GLN A 104 -14.23 16.74 -10.92
C GLN A 104 -13.17 17.62 -11.53
N ASN A 105 -13.29 17.88 -12.82
CA ASN A 105 -12.37 18.72 -13.56
C ASN A 105 -10.93 18.20 -13.50
N SER A 106 -10.79 16.88 -13.48
CA SER A 106 -9.48 16.23 -13.45
C SER A 106 -8.66 16.59 -12.22
N ARG A 107 -9.32 16.95 -11.12
CA ARG A 107 -8.63 17.28 -9.90
C ARG A 107 -7.96 16.04 -9.32
N LYS A 108 -6.71 16.15 -8.93
CA LYS A 108 -6.00 15.04 -8.30
C LYS A 108 -6.39 14.99 -6.83
N LEU A 109 -6.89 13.85 -6.39
CA LEU A 109 -7.27 13.65 -4.99
C LEU A 109 -6.33 12.69 -4.26
N GLY A 110 -5.33 12.17 -4.98
CA GLY A 110 -4.40 11.22 -4.40
C GLY A 110 -4.50 9.88 -5.07
N ALA A 111 -4.24 8.81 -4.32
CA ALA A 111 -4.32 7.45 -4.86
C ALA A 111 -4.64 6.48 -3.74
N VAL A 112 -5.18 5.33 -4.10
CA VAL A 112 -5.48 4.28 -3.15
C VAL A 112 -4.90 2.98 -3.66
N ALA A 113 -4.34 2.19 -2.76
CA ALA A 113 -3.89 0.83 -3.06
C ALA A 113 -4.71 -0.15 -2.26
N MET A 114 -5.08 -1.26 -2.90
CA MET A 114 -5.67 -2.40 -2.23
C MET A 114 -4.66 -3.50 -2.36
N PHE A 115 -4.45 -4.27 -1.30
CA PHE A 115 -3.45 -5.32 -1.37
C PHE A 115 -3.91 -6.52 -0.56
N TRP A 116 -3.31 -7.66 -0.86
CA TRP A 116 -3.62 -8.88 -0.15
C TRP A 116 -2.37 -9.76 -0.14
N GLN A 117 -2.31 -10.62 0.84
CA GLN A 117 -1.18 -11.52 0.98
C GLN A 117 -1.41 -12.73 0.08
N GLU A 118 -0.38 -13.09 -0.68
CA GLU A 118 -0.46 -14.28 -1.51
C GLU A 118 -0.34 -15.50 -0.62
N ALA A 119 -1.13 -16.52 -0.94
CA ALA A 119 -1.10 -17.73 -0.17
C ALA A 119 0.23 -18.44 -0.36
N PRO A 120 0.80 -19.01 0.71
CA PRO A 120 2.05 -19.77 0.52
C PRO A 120 1.78 -21.03 -0.26
N ARG A 121 2.80 -21.55 -0.91
CA ARG A 121 2.68 -22.74 -1.70
C ARG A 121 3.64 -23.80 -1.25
#